data_d1002d5a9bc444059f7dd4c051eb0b37
#
_entry.id   d1002d5a9bc444059f7dd4c051eb0b37
#
_cell.length_a   1.000
_cell.length_b   1.000
_cell.length_c   1.000
_cell.angle_alpha   90.00
_cell.angle_beta   90.00
_cell.angle_gamma   90.00
#
_symmetry.space_group_name_H-M   'P 1'
#
loop_
_entity.id
_entity.type
_entity.pdbx_description
1 polymer ?
#
loop_
_entity_poly.entity_id
_entity_poly.type
_entity_poly.pdbx_seq_one_letter_code
_entity_poly.pdbx_strand_id
1 'polypeptide(L)'
;MALTRAYKETVVARIKRDRKFARALYAEAVGALLEGDTSEGLSMLRDLVHAEITFKELARQTGLGEKTLHRMLNRNGNPTARNLGVIVRSIGEDLHIKPRVELAIA
;
A
#
# COMPACT_ATOMS: atom_id res chain seq x y z
N MET A 1 1.20 0.60 20.38
CA MET A 1 2.43 -0.19 20.43
C MET A 1 3.11 -0.17 19.06
N ALA A 2 4.39 0.06 19.06
CA ALA A 2 5.14 0.04 17.80
C ALA A 2 5.26 -1.40 17.30
N LEU A 3 5.06 -1.60 16.00
CA LEU A 3 5.26 -2.90 15.39
C LEU A 3 6.74 -3.23 15.38
N THR A 4 7.07 -4.44 15.79
CA THR A 4 8.46 -4.87 15.80
C THR A 4 8.92 -5.17 14.38
N ARG A 5 10.22 -5.17 14.17
CA ARG A 5 10.82 -5.56 12.90
C ARG A 5 10.42 -6.98 12.52
N ALA A 6 10.43 -7.89 13.49
CA ALA A 6 10.03 -9.27 13.26
C ALA A 6 8.59 -9.39 12.80
N TYR A 7 7.69 -8.58 13.36
CA TYR A 7 6.30 -8.58 12.95
C TYR A 7 6.16 -8.13 11.49
N LYS A 8 6.85 -7.04 11.13
CA LYS A 8 6.82 -6.54 9.74
C LYS A 8 7.36 -7.55 8.74
N GLU A 9 8.45 -8.21 9.08
CA GLU A 9 9.02 -9.25 8.23
C GLU A 9 8.04 -10.42 8.05
N THR A 10 7.30 -10.77 9.09
CA THR A 10 6.29 -11.83 9.03
C THR A 10 5.13 -11.44 8.11
N VAL A 11 4.65 -10.20 8.19
CA VAL A 11 3.59 -9.70 7.32
C VAL A 11 4.04 -9.72 5.86
N VAL A 12 5.22 -9.20 5.57
CA VAL A 12 5.78 -9.18 4.22
C VAL A 12 5.91 -10.62 3.67
N ALA A 13 6.41 -11.54 4.48
CA ALA A 13 6.56 -12.93 4.08
C ALA A 13 5.19 -13.55 3.75
N ARG A 14 4.17 -13.25 4.53
CA ARG A 14 2.83 -13.76 4.29
C ARG A 14 2.23 -13.21 3.00
N ILE A 15 2.41 -11.92 2.74
CA ILE A 15 1.95 -11.30 1.50
C ILE A 15 2.55 -12.03 0.30
N LYS A 16 3.85 -12.30 0.35
CA LYS A 16 4.57 -12.94 -0.75
C LYS A 16 4.03 -14.32 -1.11
N ARG A 17 3.59 -15.08 -0.13
CA ARG A 17 3.15 -16.47 -0.35
C ARG A 17 1.64 -16.66 -0.43
N ASP A 18 0.87 -15.60 -0.17
CA ASP A 18 -0.59 -15.70 -0.10
C ASP A 18 -1.23 -14.54 -0.87
N ARG A 19 -1.55 -14.80 -2.12
CA ARG A 19 -2.14 -13.78 -3.00
C ARG A 19 -3.48 -13.28 -2.48
N LYS A 20 -4.25 -14.16 -1.89
CA LYS A 20 -5.55 -13.80 -1.33
C LYS A 20 -5.39 -12.83 -0.15
N PHE A 21 -4.39 -13.08 0.69
CA PHE A 21 -4.07 -12.19 1.79
C PHE A 21 -3.59 -10.83 1.27
N ALA A 22 -2.74 -10.83 0.23
CA ALA A 22 -2.26 -9.60 -0.37
C ALA A 22 -3.41 -8.73 -0.88
N ARG A 23 -4.36 -9.35 -1.56
CA ARG A 23 -5.52 -8.62 -2.09
C ARG A 23 -6.43 -8.10 -0.98
N ALA A 24 -6.62 -8.88 0.08
CA ALA A 24 -7.40 -8.45 1.24
C ALA A 24 -6.72 -7.27 1.94
N LEU A 25 -5.40 -7.30 2.07
CA LEU A 25 -4.65 -6.20 2.67
C LEU A 25 -4.75 -4.93 1.83
N TYR A 26 -4.72 -5.07 0.51
CA TYR A 26 -4.90 -3.95 -0.40
C TYR A 26 -6.29 -3.30 -0.18
N ALA A 27 -7.33 -4.12 -0.08
CA ALA A 27 -8.67 -3.61 0.18
C ALA A 27 -8.75 -2.87 1.52
N GLU A 28 -8.11 -3.42 2.56
CA GLU A 28 -8.05 -2.75 3.86
C GLU A 28 -7.28 -1.42 3.79
N ALA A 29 -6.18 -1.39 3.04
CA ALA A 29 -5.39 -0.18 2.89
C ALA A 29 -6.21 0.93 2.23
N VAL A 30 -6.88 0.61 1.13
CA VAL A 30 -7.72 1.58 0.42
C VAL A 30 -8.87 2.02 1.33
N GLY A 31 -9.52 1.10 2.02
CA GLY A 31 -10.58 1.40 2.97
C GLY A 31 -10.12 2.35 4.08
N ALA A 32 -8.94 2.09 4.64
CA ALA A 32 -8.36 2.94 5.68
C ALA A 32 -8.15 4.37 5.17
N LEU A 33 -7.64 4.51 3.95
CA LEU A 33 -7.44 5.83 3.35
C LEU A 33 -8.77 6.57 3.17
N LEU A 34 -9.81 5.86 2.74
CA LEU A 34 -11.14 6.46 2.56
C LEU A 34 -11.78 6.85 3.89
N GLU A 35 -11.44 6.15 4.97
CA GLU A 35 -11.95 6.46 6.32
C GLU A 35 -11.14 7.55 7.02
N GLY A 36 -10.07 8.02 6.42
CA GLY A 36 -9.21 9.01 7.04
C GLY A 36 -8.11 8.44 7.93
N ASP A 37 -7.97 7.12 7.98
CA ASP A 37 -6.91 6.44 8.74
C ASP A 37 -5.65 6.37 7.91
N THR A 38 -5.09 7.55 7.61
CA THR A 38 -3.99 7.69 6.65
C THR A 38 -2.75 6.90 7.03
N SER A 39 -2.31 7.00 8.28
CA SER A 39 -1.10 6.29 8.74
C SER A 39 -1.22 4.79 8.54
N GLU A 40 -2.37 4.22 8.87
CA GLU A 40 -2.61 2.80 8.73
C GLU A 40 -2.64 2.40 7.25
N GLY A 41 -3.33 3.19 6.44
CA GLY A 41 -3.40 2.93 5.00
C GLY A 41 -2.03 2.95 4.34
N LEU A 42 -1.23 3.97 4.64
CA LEU A 42 0.13 4.09 4.10
C LEU A 42 1.03 2.94 4.55
N SER A 43 0.91 2.52 5.81
CA SER A 43 1.69 1.41 6.34
C SER A 43 1.39 0.11 5.59
N MET A 44 0.11 -0.17 5.33
CA MET A 44 -0.29 -1.36 4.58
C MET A 44 0.19 -1.31 3.14
N LEU A 45 0.08 -0.16 2.48
CA LEU A 45 0.58 0.00 1.12
C LEU A 45 2.09 -0.21 1.06
N ARG A 46 2.81 0.28 2.05
CA ARG A 46 4.26 0.10 2.13
C ARG A 46 4.63 -1.38 2.21
N ASP A 47 3.93 -2.14 3.04
CA ASP A 47 4.18 -3.57 3.15
C ASP A 47 3.90 -4.29 1.83
N LEU A 48 2.85 -3.90 1.13
CA LEU A 48 2.53 -4.45 -0.18
C LEU A 48 3.61 -4.14 -1.21
N VAL A 49 4.15 -2.92 -1.19
CA VAL A 49 5.23 -2.56 -2.12
C VAL A 49 6.46 -3.40 -1.85
N HIS A 50 6.85 -3.57 -0.58
CA HIS A 50 7.99 -4.40 -0.22
C HIS A 50 7.82 -5.85 -0.67
N ALA A 51 6.62 -6.40 -0.53
CA ALA A 51 6.37 -7.80 -0.77
C ALA A 51 6.14 -8.13 -2.25
N GLU A 52 5.51 -7.22 -3.00
CA GLU A 52 5.01 -7.53 -4.35
C GLU A 52 5.77 -6.78 -5.43
N ILE A 53 5.38 -5.52 -5.65
CA ILE A 53 5.90 -4.75 -6.78
C ILE A 53 7.35 -4.33 -6.62
N THR A 54 7.80 -4.07 -5.43
CA THR A 54 9.07 -3.48 -5.01
C THR A 54 9.13 -1.98 -5.26
N PHE A 55 9.92 -1.27 -4.46
CA PHE A 55 10.06 0.18 -4.63
C PHE A 55 10.76 0.54 -5.94
N LYS A 56 11.68 -0.30 -6.39
CA LYS A 56 12.37 -0.07 -7.65
C LYS A 56 11.41 -0.08 -8.84
N GLU A 57 10.55 -1.09 -8.90
CA GLU A 57 9.59 -1.22 -9.99
C GLU A 57 8.50 -0.15 -9.89
N LEU A 58 8.04 0.16 -8.68
CA LEU A 58 7.07 1.23 -8.47
C LEU A 58 7.61 2.57 -8.94
N ALA A 59 8.89 2.84 -8.65
CA ALA A 59 9.56 4.06 -9.11
C ALA A 59 9.59 4.11 -10.64
N ARG A 60 9.90 2.98 -11.27
CA ARG A 60 9.93 2.89 -12.73
C ARG A 60 8.56 3.18 -13.34
N GLN A 61 7.51 2.61 -12.77
CA GLN A 61 6.15 2.77 -13.31
C GLN A 61 5.57 4.16 -13.08
N THR A 62 5.87 4.77 -11.95
CA THR A 62 5.28 6.05 -11.58
C THR A 62 6.09 7.26 -12.00
N GLY A 63 7.37 7.06 -12.28
CA GLY A 63 8.29 8.17 -12.52
C GLY A 63 8.74 8.90 -11.27
N LEU A 64 8.33 8.42 -10.10
CA LEU A 64 8.75 9.00 -8.82
C LEU A 64 10.03 8.30 -8.33
N GLY A 65 10.91 9.04 -7.64
CA GLY A 65 12.13 8.44 -7.12
C GLY A 65 11.85 7.49 -5.97
N GLU A 66 12.71 6.48 -5.78
CA GLU A 66 12.55 5.51 -4.69
C GLU A 66 12.53 6.17 -3.32
N LYS A 67 13.43 7.13 -3.09
CA LYS A 67 13.47 7.86 -1.80
C LYS A 67 12.17 8.62 -1.57
N THR A 68 11.65 9.23 -2.61
CA THR A 68 10.39 9.96 -2.54
C THR A 68 9.24 9.01 -2.19
N LEU A 69 9.21 7.84 -2.81
CA LEU A 69 8.20 6.83 -2.53
C LEU A 69 8.28 6.34 -1.08
N HIS A 70 9.51 6.08 -0.59
CA HIS A 70 9.69 5.68 0.81
C HIS A 70 9.16 6.74 1.76
N ARG A 71 9.44 8.01 1.46
CA ARG A 71 8.97 9.13 2.29
C ARG A 71 7.45 9.25 2.26
N MET A 72 6.86 9.12 1.08
CA MET A 72 5.40 9.20 0.90
C MET A 72 4.65 8.09 1.64
N LEU A 73 5.22 6.89 1.63
CA LEU A 73 4.58 5.72 2.25
C LEU A 73 5.02 5.50 3.69
N ASN A 74 5.79 6.41 4.25
CA ASN A 74 6.10 6.39 5.67
C ASN A 74 4.82 6.65 6.46
N ARG A 75 4.77 6.16 7.70
CA ARG A 75 3.64 6.39 8.61
C ARG A 75 3.23 7.85 8.72
N ASN A 76 4.22 8.75 8.68
CA ASN A 76 4.00 10.19 8.75
C ASN A 76 4.03 10.83 7.37
N GLY A 77 3.91 10.03 6.33
CA GLY A 77 3.92 10.52 4.97
C GLY A 77 2.67 11.34 4.65
N ASN A 78 2.80 12.20 3.66
CA ASN A 78 1.70 13.03 3.24
C ASN A 78 1.73 13.19 1.72
N PRO A 79 1.50 12.11 0.97
CA PRO A 79 1.48 12.19 -0.49
C PRO A 79 0.30 13.04 -0.96
N THR A 80 0.48 13.70 -2.10
CA THR A 80 -0.64 14.40 -2.73
C THR A 80 -1.67 13.36 -3.20
N ALA A 81 -2.90 13.81 -3.41
CA ALA A 81 -3.95 12.93 -3.94
C ALA A 81 -3.52 12.31 -5.28
N ARG A 82 -2.86 13.10 -6.13
CA ARG A 82 -2.36 12.61 -7.43
C ARG A 82 -1.35 11.47 -7.25
N ASN A 83 -0.34 11.69 -6.42
CA ASN A 83 0.70 10.69 -6.21
C ASN A 83 0.15 9.44 -5.54
N LEU A 84 -0.74 9.62 -4.56
CA LEU A 84 -1.37 8.50 -3.88
C LEU A 84 -2.20 7.67 -4.86
N GLY A 85 -2.97 8.35 -5.72
CA GLY A 85 -3.78 7.66 -6.74
C GLY A 85 -2.93 6.81 -7.68
N VAL A 86 -1.81 7.36 -8.16
CA VAL A 86 -0.90 6.64 -9.04
C VAL A 86 -0.30 5.42 -8.33
N ILE A 87 0.10 5.58 -7.08
CA ILE A 87 0.66 4.49 -6.28
C ILE A 87 -0.37 3.38 -6.08
N VAL A 88 -1.56 3.73 -5.64
CA VAL A 88 -2.64 2.76 -5.41
C VAL A 88 -2.96 2.00 -6.70
N ARG A 89 -3.05 2.71 -7.82
CA ARG A 89 -3.32 2.08 -9.11
C ARG A 89 -2.22 1.10 -9.50
N SER A 90 -0.95 1.49 -9.35
CA SER A 90 0.18 0.62 -9.73
C SER A 90 0.21 -0.65 -8.89
N ILE A 91 -0.04 -0.55 -7.60
CA ILE A 91 -0.09 -1.72 -6.72
C ILE A 91 -1.25 -2.64 -7.12
N GLY A 92 -2.42 -2.05 -7.40
CA GLY A 92 -3.58 -2.82 -7.83
C GLY A 92 -3.33 -3.58 -9.14
N GLU A 93 -2.70 -2.93 -10.10
CA GLU A 93 -2.35 -3.57 -11.37
C GLU A 93 -1.39 -4.74 -11.15
N ASP A 94 -0.42 -4.59 -10.25
CA ASP A 94 0.51 -5.67 -9.92
C ASP A 94 -0.21 -6.86 -9.29
N LEU A 95 -1.24 -6.60 -8.50
CA LEU A 95 -2.06 -7.64 -7.86
C LEU A 95 -3.19 -8.15 -8.76
N HIS A 96 -3.31 -7.61 -9.96
CA HIS A 96 -4.38 -7.92 -10.92
C HIS A 96 -5.77 -7.69 -10.35
N ILE A 97 -5.92 -6.57 -9.62
CA ILE A 97 -7.20 -6.17 -9.06
C ILE A 97 -7.44 -4.67 -9.29
N LYS A 98 -8.68 -4.29 -9.16
CA LYS A 98 -9.11 -2.92 -9.33
C LYS A 98 -10.07 -2.59 -8.19
N PRO A 99 -9.87 -1.49 -7.46
CA PRO A 99 -10.80 -1.13 -6.40
C PRO A 99 -12.15 -0.73 -6.98
N ARG A 100 -13.20 -1.11 -6.28
CA ARG A 100 -14.56 -0.73 -6.58
C ARG A 100 -15.14 -0.10 -5.32
N VAL A 101 -15.85 1.01 -5.47
CA VAL A 101 -16.48 1.66 -4.34
C VAL A 101 -17.94 1.23 -4.24
N GLU A 102 -18.31 0.73 -3.09
CA GLU A 102 -19.68 0.38 -2.78
C GLU A 102 -20.10 1.19 -1.57
N LEU A 103 -21.21 1.92 -1.68
CA LEU A 103 -21.64 2.78 -0.61
C LEU A 103 -22.55 2.04 0.36
N ALA A 104 -22.30 2.25 1.64
CA ALA A 104 -23.15 1.74 2.70
C ALA A 104 -23.75 2.92 3.46
N ILE A 105 -24.95 2.75 3.95
CA ILE A 105 -25.58 3.78 4.79
C ILE A 105 -24.93 3.73 6.15
N ALA A 106 -24.43 4.88 6.60
CA ALA A 106 -23.69 4.98 7.85
C ALA A 106 -24.61 4.88 9.07
#